data_f5c4b55a7e5a4199ec20fb204cb7c681
#
_entry.id   f5c4b55a7e5a4199ec20fb204cb7c681
#
_cell.length_a   1.000
_cell.length_b   1.000
_cell.length_c   1.000
_cell.angle_alpha   90.00
_cell.angle_beta   90.00
_cell.angle_gamma   90.00
#
_symmetry.space_group_name_H-M   'P 1'
#
loop_
_entity.id
_entity.type
_entity.pdbx_description
1 polymer ?
#
loop_
_entity_poly.entity_id
_entity_poly.type
_entity_poly.pdbx_seq_one_letter_code
_entity_poly.pdbx_strand_id
1 'polypeptide(L)'
;MASNTATMGNLPSGTAVCTTIPDILYIPELIFGGLVWILVACTYVVPHNPQAWVMFVSIFCFTMTFIWLFIFACGTHNNRGNWAAADFVYHGIAAMLYLSASVHLAKVTLDMNNPQTATDSKNYKLDISAVVFSYTATLLYFVHTILSAIRWKSF
;
A
#
# COMPACT_ATOMS: atom_id res chain seq x y z
N MET A 1 -27.15 -10.83 14.64
CA MET A 1 -26.03 -10.19 13.90
C MET A 1 -24.83 -11.12 14.01
N ALA A 2 -24.49 -11.80 12.92
CA ALA A 2 -23.25 -12.57 12.89
C ALA A 2 -22.09 -11.59 13.05
N SER A 3 -21.26 -11.77 14.07
CA SER A 3 -20.04 -10.99 14.23
C SER A 3 -19.12 -11.30 13.05
N ASN A 4 -18.87 -10.31 12.21
CA ASN A 4 -17.92 -10.40 11.08
C ASN A 4 -16.45 -10.47 11.53
N THR A 5 -16.19 -10.83 12.76
CA THR A 5 -14.87 -11.24 13.22
C THR A 5 -14.62 -12.63 12.69
N ALA A 6 -13.71 -12.77 11.71
CA ALA A 6 -13.17 -14.07 11.34
C ALA A 6 -12.80 -14.80 12.64
N THR A 7 -13.27 -16.02 12.79
CA THR A 7 -12.84 -16.87 13.90
C THR A 7 -11.32 -16.89 13.89
N MET A 8 -10.71 -16.43 14.98
CA MET A 8 -9.26 -16.38 15.13
C MET A 8 -8.68 -17.72 14.71
N GLY A 9 -7.70 -17.73 13.80
CA GLY A 9 -7.11 -18.95 13.28
C GLY A 9 -7.70 -19.46 11.96
N ASN A 10 -8.52 -18.67 11.26
CA ASN A 10 -9.05 -19.02 9.94
C ASN A 10 -8.77 -17.92 8.91
N LEU A 11 -8.31 -18.33 7.72
CA LEU A 11 -8.08 -17.43 6.60
C LEU A 11 -9.34 -17.36 5.72
N PRO A 12 -9.85 -16.16 5.40
CA PRO A 12 -11.03 -16.03 4.55
C PRO A 12 -10.71 -16.42 3.10
N SER A 13 -11.74 -16.84 2.37
CA SER A 13 -11.67 -17.13 0.95
C SER A 13 -12.90 -16.59 0.21
N GLY A 14 -12.80 -16.41 -1.11
CA GLY A 14 -13.88 -15.86 -1.91
C GLY A 14 -14.24 -14.43 -1.52
N THR A 15 -15.54 -14.14 -1.52
CA THR A 15 -16.06 -12.82 -1.16
C THR A 15 -15.85 -12.42 0.30
N ALA A 16 -15.56 -13.39 1.18
CA ALA A 16 -15.26 -13.11 2.58
C ALA A 16 -14.00 -12.27 2.76
N VAL A 17 -13.05 -12.32 1.84
CA VAL A 17 -11.84 -11.46 1.83
C VAL A 17 -12.21 -9.97 1.81
N CYS A 18 -13.29 -9.60 1.13
CA CYS A 18 -13.76 -8.22 1.06
C CYS A 18 -14.59 -7.75 2.25
N THR A 19 -14.88 -8.63 3.20
CA THR A 19 -15.78 -8.35 4.33
C THR A 19 -15.17 -8.65 5.70
N THR A 20 -14.03 -9.33 5.74
CA THR A 20 -13.34 -9.72 6.97
C THR A 20 -12.10 -8.87 7.23
N ILE A 21 -11.84 -8.58 8.49
CA ILE A 21 -10.62 -7.90 8.95
C ILE A 21 -9.54 -8.98 9.19
N PRO A 22 -8.28 -8.81 8.74
CA PRO A 22 -7.71 -7.60 8.12
C PRO A 22 -7.87 -7.50 6.60
N ASP A 23 -8.32 -8.52 5.91
CA ASP A 23 -8.22 -8.66 4.46
C ASP A 23 -9.00 -7.60 3.67
N ILE A 24 -10.02 -6.99 4.26
CA ILE A 24 -10.72 -5.83 3.66
C ILE A 24 -9.77 -4.66 3.35
N LEU A 25 -8.63 -4.58 4.04
CA LEU A 25 -7.64 -3.51 3.82
C LEU A 25 -6.92 -3.61 2.47
N TYR A 26 -6.91 -4.79 1.81
CA TYR A 26 -6.38 -4.91 0.45
C TYR A 26 -7.03 -3.91 -0.52
N ILE A 27 -8.34 -3.63 -0.35
CA ILE A 27 -9.08 -2.74 -1.25
C ILE A 27 -8.58 -1.30 -1.15
N PRO A 28 -8.58 -0.64 0.03
CA PRO A 28 -8.04 0.72 0.14
C PRO A 28 -6.54 0.79 -0.13
N GLU A 29 -5.75 -0.25 0.17
CA GLU A 29 -4.32 -0.30 -0.21
C GLU A 29 -4.14 -0.22 -1.72
N LEU A 30 -4.94 -0.96 -2.50
CA LEU A 30 -4.94 -0.91 -3.96
C LEU A 30 -5.39 0.45 -4.48
N ILE A 31 -6.43 1.04 -3.89
CA ILE A 31 -6.94 2.35 -4.31
C ILE A 31 -5.90 3.44 -4.08
N PHE A 32 -5.42 3.60 -2.85
CA PHE A 32 -4.47 4.65 -2.51
C PHE A 32 -3.10 4.40 -3.12
N GLY A 33 -2.61 3.15 -3.11
CA GLY A 33 -1.37 2.79 -3.79
C GLY A 33 -1.44 3.00 -5.30
N GLY A 34 -2.58 2.71 -5.93
CA GLY A 34 -2.84 2.99 -7.33
C GLY A 34 -2.82 4.49 -7.65
N LEU A 35 -3.45 5.31 -6.80
CA LEU A 35 -3.44 6.76 -6.95
C LEU A 35 -2.03 7.35 -6.85
N VAL A 36 -1.18 6.83 -5.97
CA VAL A 36 0.21 7.31 -5.84
C VAL A 36 0.97 7.16 -7.16
N TRP A 37 1.04 5.96 -7.72
CA TRP A 37 1.83 5.78 -8.94
C TRP A 37 1.22 6.47 -10.16
N ILE A 38 -0.12 6.58 -10.24
CA ILE A 38 -0.79 7.31 -11.32
C ILE A 38 -0.45 8.81 -11.25
N LEU A 39 -0.56 9.41 -10.06
CA LEU A 39 -0.25 10.83 -9.88
C LEU A 39 1.22 11.13 -10.17
N VAL A 40 2.14 10.31 -9.65
CA VAL A 40 3.57 10.45 -9.90
C VAL A 40 3.90 10.25 -11.38
N ALA A 41 3.23 9.32 -12.07
CA ALA A 41 3.40 9.14 -13.52
C ALA A 41 2.92 10.36 -14.34
N CYS A 42 1.91 11.08 -13.82
CA CYS A 42 1.43 12.32 -14.44
C CYS A 42 2.33 13.52 -14.19
N THR A 43 3.29 13.41 -13.28
CA THR A 43 4.24 14.47 -12.96
C THR A 43 5.49 14.29 -13.83
N TYR A 44 5.77 15.28 -14.68
CA TYR A 44 6.92 15.23 -15.59
C TYR A 44 8.11 15.98 -14.99
N VAL A 45 9.11 15.24 -14.51
CA VAL A 45 10.33 15.80 -13.91
C VAL A 45 11.55 15.43 -14.79
N VAL A 46 12.19 16.45 -15.37
CA VAL A 46 13.35 16.32 -16.27
C VAL A 46 14.48 17.22 -15.74
N PRO A 47 15.76 16.88 -15.90
CA PRO A 47 16.34 15.75 -16.64
C PRO A 47 16.51 14.46 -15.85
N HIS A 48 16.43 14.53 -14.51
CA HIS A 48 16.51 13.36 -13.64
C HIS A 48 15.13 13.09 -13.06
N ASN A 49 14.72 11.83 -13.02
CA ASN A 49 13.48 11.44 -12.35
C ASN A 49 13.78 11.10 -10.86
N PRO A 50 13.70 12.09 -9.94
CA PRO A 50 13.94 11.84 -8.53
C PRO A 50 12.83 10.97 -7.89
N GLN A 51 11.72 10.75 -8.59
CA GLN A 51 10.57 9.98 -8.14
C GLN A 51 10.64 8.50 -8.58
N ALA A 52 11.74 8.06 -9.21
CA ALA A 52 11.87 6.68 -9.69
C ALA A 52 11.70 5.65 -8.56
N TRP A 53 12.21 5.95 -7.37
CA TRP A 53 12.02 5.09 -6.19
C TRP A 53 10.54 5.00 -5.78
N VAL A 54 9.83 6.12 -5.76
CA VAL A 54 8.40 6.18 -5.43
C VAL A 54 7.58 5.38 -6.45
N MET A 55 7.89 5.52 -7.73
CA MET A 55 7.26 4.73 -8.82
C MET A 55 7.50 3.25 -8.63
N PHE A 56 8.75 2.85 -8.37
CA PHE A 56 9.08 1.44 -8.14
C PHE A 56 8.30 0.87 -6.96
N VAL A 57 8.34 1.53 -5.80
CA VAL A 57 7.67 1.06 -4.59
C VAL A 57 6.16 0.97 -4.79
N SER A 58 5.53 2.00 -5.36
CA SER A 58 4.09 2.05 -5.51
C SER A 58 3.57 1.02 -6.51
N ILE A 59 4.24 0.82 -7.65
CA ILE A 59 3.87 -0.21 -8.63
C ILE A 59 4.13 -1.60 -8.06
N PHE A 60 5.27 -1.81 -7.39
CA PHE A 60 5.61 -3.08 -6.78
C PHE A 60 4.57 -3.49 -5.72
N CYS A 61 4.28 -2.59 -4.77
CA CYS A 61 3.29 -2.89 -3.72
C CYS A 61 1.89 -3.06 -4.29
N PHE A 62 1.48 -2.25 -5.27
CA PHE A 62 0.19 -2.39 -5.95
C PHE A 62 0.05 -3.78 -6.59
N THR A 63 1.06 -4.21 -7.35
CA THR A 63 1.06 -5.51 -8.02
C THR A 63 1.04 -6.66 -7.02
N MET A 64 1.88 -6.58 -5.98
CA MET A 64 1.97 -7.61 -4.96
C MET A 64 0.69 -7.70 -4.11
N THR A 65 0.11 -6.57 -3.72
CA THR A 65 -1.18 -6.55 -3.00
C THR A 65 -2.29 -7.15 -3.85
N PHE A 66 -2.31 -6.88 -5.16
CA PHE A 66 -3.25 -7.50 -6.08
C PHE A 66 -3.08 -9.03 -6.15
N ILE A 67 -1.83 -9.50 -6.19
CA ILE A 67 -1.52 -10.95 -6.16
C ILE A 67 -1.99 -11.58 -4.84
N TRP A 68 -1.72 -10.93 -3.70
CA TRP A 68 -2.19 -11.39 -2.39
C TRP A 68 -3.71 -11.47 -2.33
N LEU A 69 -4.40 -10.42 -2.75
CA LEU A 69 -5.86 -10.41 -2.83
C LEU A 69 -6.38 -11.58 -3.66
N PHE A 70 -5.75 -11.85 -4.81
CA PHE A 70 -6.14 -12.95 -5.69
C PHE A 70 -5.91 -14.33 -5.05
N ILE A 71 -4.75 -14.54 -4.41
CA ILE A 71 -4.41 -15.78 -3.71
C ILE A 71 -5.44 -16.08 -2.60
N PHE A 72 -5.78 -15.06 -1.81
CA PHE A 72 -6.76 -15.21 -0.74
C PHE A 72 -8.18 -15.40 -1.28
N ALA A 73 -8.58 -14.65 -2.28
CA ALA A 73 -9.89 -14.80 -2.93
C ALA A 73 -10.07 -16.21 -3.54
N CYS A 74 -9.03 -16.76 -4.17
CA CYS A 74 -9.05 -18.11 -4.74
C CYS A 74 -8.94 -19.22 -3.67
N GLY A 75 -8.67 -18.88 -2.39
CA GLY A 75 -8.51 -19.88 -1.32
C GLY A 75 -7.28 -20.77 -1.45
N THR A 76 -6.29 -20.37 -2.26
CA THR A 76 -5.06 -21.14 -2.52
C THR A 76 -4.23 -21.38 -1.26
N HIS A 77 -4.42 -20.55 -0.23
CA HIS A 77 -3.74 -20.65 1.07
C HIS A 77 -4.09 -21.93 1.86
N ASN A 78 -5.17 -22.66 1.51
CA ASN A 78 -5.62 -23.88 2.17
C ASN A 78 -5.65 -23.78 3.71
N ASN A 79 -5.95 -22.61 4.24
CA ASN A 79 -6.00 -22.29 5.68
C ASN A 79 -4.73 -22.67 6.47
N ARG A 80 -3.56 -22.54 5.87
CA ARG A 80 -2.27 -22.84 6.54
C ARG A 80 -1.71 -21.60 7.22
N GLY A 81 -1.24 -21.71 8.46
CA GLY A 81 -0.64 -20.63 9.23
C GLY A 81 0.58 -19.97 8.56
N ASN A 82 1.30 -20.71 7.69
CA ASN A 82 2.41 -20.16 6.92
C ASN A 82 2.00 -19.00 6.00
N TRP A 83 0.78 -19.03 5.47
CA TRP A 83 0.25 -17.93 4.65
C TRP A 83 -0.08 -16.71 5.50
N ALA A 84 -0.55 -16.91 6.73
CA ALA A 84 -0.76 -15.80 7.68
C ALA A 84 0.57 -15.14 8.07
N ALA A 85 1.64 -15.93 8.26
CA ALA A 85 2.98 -15.39 8.52
C ALA A 85 3.52 -14.63 7.30
N ALA A 86 3.36 -15.17 6.10
CA ALA A 86 3.82 -14.53 4.86
C ALA A 86 3.07 -13.22 4.60
N ASP A 87 1.77 -13.18 4.86
CA ASP A 87 0.95 -11.97 4.77
C ASP A 87 1.45 -10.88 5.73
N PHE A 88 1.69 -11.22 6.99
CA PHE A 88 2.28 -10.31 7.97
C PHE A 88 3.63 -9.75 7.51
N VAL A 89 4.54 -10.62 7.05
CA VAL A 89 5.89 -10.21 6.60
C VAL A 89 5.79 -9.29 5.38
N TYR A 90 4.94 -9.64 4.41
CA TYR A 90 4.74 -8.81 3.22
C TYR A 90 4.26 -7.40 3.57
N HIS A 91 3.20 -7.28 4.37
CA HIS A 91 2.65 -5.97 4.73
C HIS A 91 3.62 -5.16 5.59
N GLY A 92 4.42 -5.80 6.43
CA GLY A 92 5.49 -5.15 7.19
C GLY A 92 6.57 -4.56 6.27
N ILE A 93 7.02 -5.31 5.28
CA ILE A 93 7.98 -4.82 4.29
C ILE A 93 7.36 -3.70 3.45
N ALA A 94 6.12 -3.86 3.00
CA ALA A 94 5.41 -2.85 2.22
C ALA A 94 5.24 -1.54 3.00
N ALA A 95 4.92 -1.60 4.29
CA ALA A 95 4.84 -0.42 5.15
C ALA A 95 6.17 0.34 5.24
N MET A 96 7.29 -0.37 5.39
CA MET A 96 8.63 0.25 5.42
C MET A 96 9.00 0.86 4.06
N LEU A 97 8.75 0.15 2.98
CA LEU A 97 9.00 0.65 1.62
C LEU A 97 8.17 1.91 1.33
N TYR A 98 6.87 1.88 1.66
CA TYR A 98 6.00 3.04 1.46
C TYR A 98 6.37 4.21 2.35
N LEU A 99 6.81 3.97 3.59
CA LEU A 99 7.31 5.04 4.45
C LEU A 99 8.52 5.73 3.82
N SER A 100 9.50 4.96 3.35
CA SER A 100 10.68 5.52 2.68
C SER A 100 10.32 6.29 1.40
N ALA A 101 9.40 5.76 0.61
CA ALA A 101 8.90 6.42 -0.59
C ALA A 101 8.15 7.72 -0.27
N SER A 102 7.32 7.72 0.77
CA SER A 102 6.55 8.91 1.21
C SER A 102 7.45 10.05 1.67
N VAL A 103 8.49 9.75 2.46
CA VAL A 103 9.48 10.73 2.90
C VAL A 103 10.25 11.30 1.71
N HIS A 104 10.66 10.43 0.78
CA HIS A 104 11.38 10.84 -0.43
C HIS A 104 10.49 11.72 -1.32
N LEU A 105 9.24 11.34 -1.54
CA LEU A 105 8.28 12.11 -2.34
C LEU A 105 7.99 13.48 -1.70
N ALA A 106 7.82 13.53 -0.38
CA ALA A 106 7.63 14.79 0.35
C ALA A 106 8.83 15.73 0.16
N LYS A 107 10.07 15.20 0.22
CA LYS A 107 11.27 15.98 -0.04
C LYS A 107 11.29 16.55 -1.46
N VAL A 108 11.04 15.71 -2.46
CA VAL A 108 10.99 16.14 -3.88
C VAL A 108 9.92 17.22 -4.07
N THR A 109 8.76 17.06 -3.47
CA THR A 109 7.67 18.06 -3.55
C THR A 109 8.07 19.40 -2.93
N LEU A 110 8.79 19.37 -1.80
CA LEU A 110 9.32 20.60 -1.18
C LEU A 110 10.37 21.27 -2.06
N ASP A 111 11.25 20.51 -2.68
CA ASP A 111 12.27 21.03 -3.60
C ASP A 111 11.63 21.70 -4.84
N MET A 112 10.47 21.20 -5.30
CA MET A 112 9.70 21.81 -6.40
C MET A 112 9.11 23.19 -6.03
N ASN A 113 8.86 23.46 -4.77
CA ASN A 113 8.32 24.76 -4.30
C ASN A 113 9.40 25.85 -4.22
N ASN A 114 10.65 25.55 -4.58
CA ASN A 114 11.71 26.55 -4.57
C ASN A 114 11.59 27.50 -5.76
N PRO A 115 11.56 28.85 -5.53
CA PRO A 115 11.46 29.84 -6.61
C PRO A 115 12.58 29.77 -7.65
N GLN A 116 13.71 29.14 -7.31
CA GLN A 116 14.86 28.98 -8.22
C GLN A 116 14.70 27.79 -9.18
N THR A 117 13.79 26.87 -8.91
CA THR A 117 13.55 25.65 -9.72
C THR A 117 12.20 25.66 -10.41
N ALA A 118 11.63 26.85 -10.71
CA ALA A 118 10.30 27.10 -11.28
C ALA A 118 9.64 25.88 -11.96
N THR A 119 9.10 25.00 -11.16
CA THR A 119 8.33 23.84 -11.63
C THR A 119 6.88 24.26 -11.88
N ASP A 120 6.24 23.69 -12.88
CA ASP A 120 4.85 23.95 -13.20
C ASP A 120 3.96 23.75 -11.96
N SER A 121 3.16 24.76 -11.64
CA SER A 121 2.20 24.74 -10.52
C SER A 121 1.28 23.49 -10.52
N LYS A 122 1.00 22.94 -11.71
CA LYS A 122 0.22 21.71 -11.86
C LYS A 122 0.96 20.51 -11.28
N ASN A 123 2.23 20.32 -11.63
CA ASN A 123 3.05 19.20 -11.16
C ASN A 123 3.22 19.24 -9.63
N TYR A 124 3.44 20.41 -9.08
CA TYR A 124 3.52 20.62 -7.63
C TYR A 124 2.23 20.17 -6.91
N LYS A 125 1.05 20.54 -7.44
CA LYS A 125 -0.24 20.14 -6.86
C LYS A 125 -0.49 18.64 -6.96
N LEU A 126 -0.08 18.00 -8.07
CA LEU A 126 -0.18 16.56 -8.23
C LEU A 126 0.70 15.83 -7.20
N ASP A 127 1.92 16.32 -6.99
CA ASP A 127 2.84 15.74 -6.02
C ASP A 127 2.36 15.90 -4.58
N ILE A 128 1.78 17.04 -4.20
CA ILE A 128 1.16 17.20 -2.88
C ILE A 128 0.08 16.14 -2.66
N SER A 129 -0.79 15.92 -3.64
CA SER A 129 -1.83 14.89 -3.55
C SER A 129 -1.22 13.49 -3.45
N ALA A 130 -0.19 13.20 -4.22
CA ALA A 130 0.53 11.94 -4.16
C ALA A 130 1.21 11.71 -2.80
N VAL A 131 1.77 12.75 -2.17
CA VAL A 131 2.32 12.69 -0.81
C VAL A 131 1.24 12.28 0.20
N VAL A 132 0.07 12.92 0.16
CA VAL A 132 -1.04 12.59 1.07
C VAL A 132 -1.47 11.14 0.90
N PHE A 133 -1.66 10.68 -0.34
CA PHE A 133 -2.05 9.29 -0.60
C PHE A 133 -0.95 8.29 -0.24
N SER A 134 0.32 8.62 -0.40
CA SER A 134 1.43 7.74 -0.04
C SER A 134 1.55 7.55 1.47
N TYR A 135 1.35 8.59 2.28
CA TYR A 135 1.26 8.46 3.74
C TYR A 135 0.01 7.70 4.17
N THR A 136 -1.11 7.91 3.49
CA THR A 136 -2.33 7.12 3.73
C THR A 136 -2.09 5.64 3.44
N ALA A 137 -1.46 5.30 2.33
CA ALA A 137 -1.08 3.93 2.01
C ALA A 137 -0.11 3.34 3.05
N THR A 138 0.89 4.11 3.48
CA THR A 138 1.82 3.70 4.55
C THR A 138 1.05 3.31 5.82
N LEU A 139 0.10 4.13 6.23
CA LEU A 139 -0.72 3.87 7.42
C LEU A 139 -1.57 2.60 7.25
N LEU A 140 -2.17 2.40 6.08
CA LEU A 140 -2.97 1.21 5.77
C LEU A 140 -2.12 -0.06 5.86
N TYR A 141 -0.96 -0.10 5.21
CA TYR A 141 -0.04 -1.24 5.30
C TYR A 141 0.45 -1.48 6.72
N PHE A 142 0.68 -0.43 7.50
CA PHE A 142 1.08 -0.56 8.89
C PHE A 142 -0.03 -1.16 9.76
N VAL A 143 -1.26 -0.69 9.63
CA VAL A 143 -2.43 -1.25 10.34
C VAL A 143 -2.67 -2.69 9.91
N HIS A 144 -2.59 -2.99 8.61
CA HIS A 144 -2.70 -4.34 8.09
C HIS A 144 -1.64 -5.26 8.69
N THR A 145 -0.40 -4.80 8.78
CA THR A 145 0.71 -5.55 9.43
C THR A 145 0.36 -5.94 10.86
N ILE A 146 -0.14 -4.99 11.67
CA ILE A 146 -0.51 -5.26 13.07
C ILE A 146 -1.63 -6.31 13.14
N LEU A 147 -2.67 -6.15 12.34
CA LEU A 147 -3.81 -7.06 12.35
C LEU A 147 -3.43 -8.45 11.82
N SER A 148 -2.57 -8.53 10.81
CA SER A 148 -2.03 -9.81 10.31
C SER A 148 -1.11 -10.48 11.33
N ALA A 149 -0.34 -9.72 12.11
CA ALA A 149 0.46 -10.26 13.20
C ALA A 149 -0.42 -10.88 14.29
N ILE A 150 -1.50 -10.21 14.67
CA ILE A 150 -2.47 -10.72 15.64
C ILE A 150 -3.12 -12.00 15.11
N ARG A 151 -3.51 -12.02 13.83
CA ARG A 151 -4.06 -13.21 13.17
C ARG A 151 -3.07 -14.36 13.15
N TRP A 152 -1.82 -14.11 12.75
CA TRP A 152 -0.78 -15.15 12.74
C TRP A 152 -0.54 -15.73 14.13
N LYS A 153 -0.51 -14.91 15.17
CA LYS A 153 -0.33 -15.36 16.56
C LYS A 153 -1.47 -16.27 17.04
N SER A 154 -2.66 -16.15 16.44
CA SER A 154 -3.84 -16.95 16.82
C SER A 154 -3.93 -18.30 16.10
N PHE A 155 -3.04 -18.56 15.16
CA PHE A 155 -2.88 -19.88 14.54
C PHE A 155 -2.05 -20.81 15.43
#